data_003c655d54cc4fadd726fa47e8375c8f
#
_entry.id   003c655d54cc4fadd726fa47e8375c8f
#
_cell.length_a   1.000
_cell.length_b   1.000
_cell.length_c   1.000
_cell.angle_alpha   90.00
_cell.angle_beta   90.00
_cell.angle_gamma   90.00
#
_symmetry.space_group_name_H-M   'P 1'
#
loop_
_entity.id
_entity.type
_entity.pdbx_description
1 polymer ?
#
loop_
_entity_poly.entity_id
_entity_poly.type
_entity_poly.pdbx_seq_one_letter_code
_entity_poly.pdbx_strand_id
1 'polypeptide(L)'
;MTDTLFEYDHILMRSEYRTPDIHSHLALHLIVGLGGGLHCTVAGDNFDANAVFIASDILHTAYSDSGEMLVFLFDSTSRYAYEINRRFLHGDSHVCLDSDRVQKIRSLWKAHQDSICNADRAILEYLCLSKNSDLQLDERVAEVLTILKELDEVPDDAVNYLCGRVCLSKSRLSHLFKENPGISLSRYLAWEKMRKGYIHFQRYGNITEAAMRAGFDSPSHFAATCKRMFGISFSEYTKS
;
A
#
# COMPACT_ATOMS: atom_id res chain seq x y z
N MET A 1 15.79 12.39 3.84
CA MET A 1 14.35 12.73 3.67
C MET A 1 13.78 11.67 2.75
N THR A 2 12.87 10.86 3.22
CA THR A 2 12.26 9.80 2.41
C THR A 2 11.42 10.47 1.33
N ASP A 3 11.83 10.31 0.06
CA ASP A 3 11.01 10.77 -1.05
C ASP A 3 9.77 9.89 -1.10
N THR A 4 8.60 10.46 -0.83
CA THR A 4 7.34 9.72 -0.80
C THR A 4 6.28 10.43 -1.63
N LEU A 5 5.68 9.69 -2.55
CA LEU A 5 4.50 10.09 -3.31
C LEU A 5 3.28 9.37 -2.73
N PHE A 6 2.26 10.15 -2.37
CA PHE A 6 0.95 9.63 -1.95
C PHE A 6 -0.09 9.89 -3.02
N GLU A 7 -0.48 8.83 -3.72
CA GLU A 7 -1.64 8.81 -4.59
C GLU A 7 -2.78 8.03 -3.91
N TYR A 8 -3.99 8.18 -4.41
CA TYR A 8 -5.13 7.50 -3.80
C TYR A 8 -5.04 5.97 -3.93
N ASP A 9 -4.60 5.49 -5.07
CA ASP A 9 -4.55 4.08 -5.47
C ASP A 9 -3.21 3.40 -5.15
N HIS A 10 -2.17 4.18 -4.80
CA HIS A 10 -0.87 3.65 -4.38
C HIS A 10 -0.02 4.69 -3.65
N ILE A 11 1.02 4.20 -2.99
CA ILE A 11 2.08 4.99 -2.39
C ILE A 11 3.39 4.53 -3.02
N LEU A 12 4.23 5.46 -3.45
CA LEU A 12 5.63 5.17 -3.81
C LEU A 12 6.54 5.84 -2.80
N MET A 13 7.49 5.09 -2.28
CA MET A 13 8.53 5.63 -1.41
C MET A 13 9.92 5.12 -1.80
N ARG A 14 10.91 5.99 -1.72
CA ARG A 14 12.31 5.59 -1.62
C ARG A 14 12.61 5.35 -0.15
N SER A 15 13.04 4.17 0.20
CA SER A 15 13.26 3.75 1.58
C SER A 15 14.69 3.28 1.80
N GLU A 16 15.20 3.53 3.01
CA GLU A 16 16.54 3.14 3.44
C GLU A 16 16.53 2.28 4.71
N TYR A 17 15.37 1.74 5.11
CA TYR A 17 15.31 0.89 6.30
C TYR A 17 15.95 -0.48 6.08
N ARG A 18 16.63 -0.99 7.12
CA ARG A 18 17.49 -2.16 7.00
C ARG A 18 16.84 -3.49 7.40
N THR A 19 15.92 -3.49 8.33
CA THR A 19 15.33 -4.73 8.86
C THR A 19 13.92 -4.51 9.40
N PRO A 20 12.90 -4.42 8.55
CA PRO A 20 11.52 -4.36 9.04
C PRO A 20 11.12 -5.69 9.68
N ASP A 21 10.33 -5.64 10.76
CA ASP A 21 9.72 -6.83 11.36
C ASP A 21 8.83 -7.54 10.33
N ILE A 22 8.68 -8.85 10.44
CA ILE A 22 7.71 -9.61 9.61
C ILE A 22 6.30 -9.09 9.92
N HIS A 23 5.57 -8.71 8.89
CA HIS A 23 4.25 -8.08 8.99
C HIS A 23 3.35 -8.46 7.81
N SER A 24 2.09 -8.08 7.88
CA SER A 24 1.16 -8.17 6.75
C SER A 24 0.18 -7.02 6.76
N HIS A 25 -0.21 -6.56 5.59
CA HIS A 25 -1.25 -5.56 5.39
C HIS A 25 -1.95 -5.71 4.04
N LEU A 26 -2.99 -4.90 3.80
CA LEU A 26 -3.83 -5.04 2.60
C LEU A 26 -3.15 -4.56 1.31
N ALA A 27 -2.13 -3.70 1.37
CA ALA A 27 -1.47 -3.26 0.15
C ALA A 27 -0.71 -4.41 -0.50
N LEU A 28 -0.76 -4.44 -1.84
CA LEU A 28 0.13 -5.24 -2.65
C LEU A 28 1.44 -4.46 -2.85
N HIS A 29 2.56 -5.14 -2.83
CA HIS A 29 3.87 -4.50 -3.02
C HIS A 29 4.47 -4.72 -4.40
N LEU A 30 5.23 -3.72 -4.85
CA LEU A 30 6.42 -3.92 -5.67
C LEU A 30 7.60 -3.34 -4.89
N ILE A 31 8.59 -4.18 -4.59
CA ILE A 31 9.84 -3.76 -3.94
C ILE A 31 10.98 -3.96 -4.93
N VAL A 32 11.80 -2.92 -5.13
CA VAL A 32 12.94 -2.94 -6.06
C VAL A 32 14.17 -2.46 -5.33
N GLY A 33 15.21 -3.30 -5.25
CA GLY A 33 16.51 -2.88 -4.74
C GLY A 33 17.20 -1.92 -5.72
N LEU A 34 17.63 -0.75 -5.25
CA LEU A 34 18.25 0.27 -6.11
C LEU A 34 19.77 0.07 -6.27
N GLY A 35 20.46 -0.24 -5.19
CA GLY A 35 21.91 -0.39 -5.17
C GLY A 35 22.41 -1.84 -5.01
N GLY A 36 21.50 -2.81 -4.91
CA GLY A 36 21.84 -4.21 -4.65
C GLY A 36 20.64 -5.13 -4.73
N GLY A 37 20.82 -6.36 -4.26
CA GLY A 37 19.75 -7.35 -4.11
C GLY A 37 18.85 -7.06 -2.91
N LEU A 38 17.78 -7.80 -2.84
CA LEU A 38 16.82 -7.84 -1.74
C LEU A 38 16.91 -9.19 -1.05
N HIS A 39 16.93 -9.20 0.26
CA HIS A 39 16.68 -10.39 1.08
C HIS A 39 15.20 -10.39 1.46
N CYS A 40 14.48 -11.42 1.05
CA CYS A 40 13.04 -11.52 1.20
C CYS A 40 12.64 -12.71 2.06
N THR A 41 11.68 -12.53 2.96
CA THR A 41 10.92 -13.62 3.58
C THR A 41 9.46 -13.38 3.24
N VAL A 42 8.83 -14.28 2.49
CA VAL A 42 7.43 -14.15 2.04
C VAL A 42 6.71 -15.46 2.24
N ALA A 43 5.59 -15.46 2.96
CA ALA A 43 4.80 -16.65 3.29
C ALA A 43 5.61 -17.77 3.97
N GLY A 44 6.72 -17.44 4.63
CA GLY A 44 7.63 -18.37 5.28
C GLY A 44 8.83 -18.80 4.43
N ASP A 45 8.86 -18.51 3.14
CA ASP A 45 9.98 -18.80 2.25
C ASP A 45 11.01 -17.67 2.28
N ASN A 46 12.30 -18.06 2.35
CA ASN A 46 13.43 -17.13 2.29
C ASN A 46 14.11 -17.23 0.92
N PHE A 47 14.30 -16.10 0.27
CA PHE A 47 14.96 -16.02 -1.03
C PHE A 47 15.57 -14.65 -1.28
N ASP A 48 16.50 -14.59 -2.24
CA ASP A 48 17.09 -13.35 -2.73
C ASP A 48 16.45 -12.96 -4.07
N ALA A 49 16.23 -11.67 -4.25
CA ALA A 49 15.66 -11.11 -5.48
C ALA A 49 16.27 -9.74 -5.77
N ASN A 50 16.10 -9.21 -6.97
CA ASN A 50 16.40 -7.81 -7.29
C ASN A 50 15.14 -6.93 -7.26
N ALA A 51 14.00 -7.54 -7.56
CA ALA A 51 12.68 -6.94 -7.36
C ALA A 51 11.64 -8.04 -7.21
N VAL A 52 10.58 -7.75 -6.43
CA VAL A 52 9.53 -8.72 -6.12
C VAL A 52 8.18 -8.02 -6.03
N PHE A 53 7.15 -8.61 -6.66
CA PHE A 53 5.76 -8.36 -6.31
C PHE A 53 5.35 -9.28 -5.17
N ILE A 54 4.65 -8.75 -4.17
CA ILE A 54 4.09 -9.51 -3.04
C ILE A 54 2.59 -9.23 -2.98
N ALA A 55 1.79 -10.29 -2.95
CA ALA A 55 0.34 -10.18 -2.90
C ALA A 55 -0.14 -9.54 -1.59
N SER A 56 -1.36 -8.99 -1.64
CA SER A 56 -2.02 -8.42 -0.46
C SER A 56 -2.18 -9.46 0.64
N ASP A 57 -2.03 -9.02 1.89
CA ASP A 57 -2.30 -9.84 3.09
C ASP A 57 -1.34 -11.02 3.31
N ILE A 58 -0.22 -11.05 2.66
CA ILE A 58 0.82 -12.07 2.85
C ILE A 58 1.80 -11.61 3.93
N LEU A 59 2.17 -12.52 4.84
CA LEU A 59 3.25 -12.27 5.81
C LEU A 59 4.58 -12.13 5.06
N HIS A 60 5.24 -11.01 5.26
CA HIS A 60 6.49 -10.72 4.57
C HIS A 60 7.41 -9.78 5.33
N THR A 61 8.67 -9.81 4.95
CA THR A 61 9.67 -8.76 5.16
C THR A 61 10.62 -8.74 3.98
N ALA A 62 11.16 -7.56 3.65
CA ALA A 62 12.20 -7.41 2.64
C ALA A 62 13.12 -6.26 3.01
N TYR A 63 14.42 -6.44 2.78
CA TYR A 63 15.42 -5.41 2.99
C TYR A 63 16.54 -5.54 1.96
N SER A 64 17.33 -4.49 1.76
CA SER A 64 18.47 -4.48 0.86
C SER A 64 19.77 -4.23 1.63
N ASP A 65 20.85 -4.93 1.27
CA ASP A 65 22.20 -4.70 1.84
C ASP A 65 22.70 -3.28 1.58
N SER A 66 22.38 -2.69 0.44
CA SER A 66 22.68 -1.29 0.13
C SER A 66 21.82 -0.31 0.94
N GLY A 67 20.74 -0.79 1.56
CA GLY A 67 19.72 0.00 2.26
C GLY A 67 18.72 0.69 1.33
N GLU A 68 19.03 0.92 0.06
CA GLU A 68 18.15 1.68 -0.85
C GLU A 68 17.17 0.79 -1.61
N MET A 69 15.89 1.13 -1.49
CA MET A 69 14.79 0.43 -2.18
C MET A 69 13.74 1.41 -2.67
N LEU A 70 13.09 1.07 -3.78
CA LEU A 70 11.78 1.61 -4.11
C LEU A 70 10.70 0.66 -3.60
N VAL A 71 9.73 1.20 -2.89
CA VAL A 71 8.61 0.45 -2.35
C VAL A 71 7.32 1.07 -2.86
N PHE A 72 6.61 0.34 -3.71
CA PHE A 72 5.24 0.66 -4.09
C PHE A 72 4.29 -0.12 -3.20
N LEU A 73 3.28 0.57 -2.68
CA LEU A 73 2.17 0.02 -1.92
C LEU A 73 0.88 0.29 -2.70
N PHE A 74 0.38 -0.69 -3.42
CA PHE A 74 -0.86 -0.56 -4.18
C PHE A 74 -2.06 -0.91 -3.31
N ASP A 75 -3.05 -0.02 -3.26
CA ASP A 75 -4.32 -0.33 -2.62
C ASP A 75 -4.94 -1.58 -3.25
N SER A 76 -5.31 -2.55 -2.42
CA SER A 76 -5.81 -3.86 -2.88
C SER A 76 -7.12 -3.78 -3.66
N THR A 77 -7.85 -2.66 -3.55
CA THR A 77 -9.09 -2.40 -4.30
C THR A 77 -8.82 -1.60 -5.58
N SER A 78 -7.56 -1.20 -5.81
CA SER A 78 -7.19 -0.40 -6.98
C SER A 78 -7.13 -1.23 -8.25
N ARG A 79 -7.28 -0.53 -9.39
CA ARG A 79 -7.07 -1.13 -10.71
C ARG A 79 -5.65 -1.61 -10.92
N TYR A 80 -4.66 -0.98 -10.30
CA TYR A 80 -3.27 -1.43 -10.33
C TYR A 80 -3.11 -2.79 -9.66
N ALA A 81 -3.65 -2.98 -8.46
CA ALA A 81 -3.60 -4.26 -7.78
C ALA A 81 -4.29 -5.37 -8.58
N TYR A 82 -5.43 -5.07 -9.21
CA TYR A 82 -6.11 -6.00 -10.12
C TYR A 82 -5.21 -6.41 -11.29
N GLU A 83 -4.59 -5.45 -12.01
CA GLU A 83 -3.70 -5.73 -13.13
C GLU A 83 -2.45 -6.50 -12.71
N ILE A 84 -1.86 -6.19 -11.55
CA ILE A 84 -0.71 -6.91 -11.02
C ILE A 84 -1.08 -8.36 -10.70
N ASN A 85 -2.20 -8.59 -10.02
CA ASN A 85 -2.67 -9.95 -9.74
C ASN A 85 -2.92 -10.75 -11.03
N ARG A 86 -3.58 -10.14 -12.02
CA ARG A 86 -3.92 -10.79 -13.28
C ARG A 86 -2.71 -11.10 -14.15
N ARG A 87 -1.70 -10.22 -14.19
CA ARG A 87 -0.60 -10.26 -15.17
C ARG A 87 0.71 -10.80 -14.62
N PHE A 88 0.92 -10.70 -13.33
CA PHE A 88 2.18 -11.09 -12.69
C PHE A 88 2.00 -12.18 -11.64
N LEU A 89 1.11 -11.98 -10.68
CA LEU A 89 0.96 -12.90 -9.55
C LEU A 89 0.17 -14.16 -9.89
N HIS A 90 -0.87 -14.07 -10.73
CA HIS A 90 -1.71 -15.21 -11.12
C HIS A 90 -2.26 -16.04 -9.93
N GLY A 91 -2.38 -15.43 -8.75
CA GLY A 91 -2.80 -16.08 -7.51
C GLY A 91 -1.65 -16.53 -6.60
N ASP A 92 -0.40 -16.39 -7.02
CA ASP A 92 0.76 -16.67 -6.19
C ASP A 92 0.95 -15.62 -5.10
N SER A 93 1.60 -16.01 -4.00
CA SER A 93 1.93 -15.11 -2.88
C SER A 93 2.94 -14.03 -3.29
N HIS A 94 3.84 -14.34 -4.22
CA HIS A 94 4.85 -13.42 -4.73
C HIS A 94 5.37 -13.87 -6.10
N VAL A 95 6.04 -12.94 -6.80
CA VAL A 95 6.76 -13.21 -8.04
C VAL A 95 7.98 -12.29 -8.15
N CYS A 96 9.15 -12.86 -8.44
CA CYS A 96 10.36 -12.08 -8.71
C CYS A 96 10.34 -11.56 -10.15
N LEU A 97 10.76 -10.31 -10.36
CA LEU A 97 10.94 -9.76 -11.69
C LEU A 97 12.27 -10.24 -12.30
N ASP A 98 12.28 -10.43 -13.61
CA ASP A 98 13.49 -10.73 -14.36
C ASP A 98 14.48 -9.55 -14.37
N SER A 99 15.74 -9.84 -14.67
CA SER A 99 16.84 -8.87 -14.65
C SER A 99 16.61 -7.69 -15.58
N ASP A 100 16.01 -7.92 -16.76
CA ASP A 100 15.79 -6.88 -17.76
C ASP A 100 14.76 -5.85 -17.26
N ARG A 101 13.65 -6.33 -16.67
CA ARG A 101 12.66 -5.46 -16.04
C ARG A 101 13.25 -4.66 -14.89
N VAL A 102 14.04 -5.30 -14.03
CA VAL A 102 14.69 -4.63 -12.91
C VAL A 102 15.62 -3.53 -13.39
N GLN A 103 16.50 -3.82 -14.35
CA GLN A 103 17.41 -2.83 -14.92
C GLN A 103 16.66 -1.65 -15.55
N LYS A 104 15.57 -1.93 -16.24
CA LYS A 104 14.73 -0.86 -16.82
C LYS A 104 14.09 0.01 -15.75
N ILE A 105 13.53 -0.57 -14.68
CA ILE A 105 12.96 0.19 -13.57
C ILE A 105 14.04 1.07 -12.91
N ARG A 106 15.23 0.50 -12.63
CA ARG A 106 16.36 1.26 -12.08
C ARG A 106 16.79 2.41 -12.98
N SER A 107 16.82 2.20 -14.30
CA SER A 107 17.16 3.25 -15.27
C SER A 107 16.12 4.37 -15.32
N LEU A 108 14.83 4.02 -15.25
CA LEU A 108 13.75 5.00 -15.19
C LEU A 108 13.78 5.81 -13.91
N TRP A 109 14.01 5.15 -12.75
CA TRP A 109 14.21 5.85 -11.48
C TRP A 109 15.37 6.83 -11.57
N LYS A 110 16.54 6.40 -12.06
CA LYS A 110 17.73 7.25 -12.22
C LYS A 110 17.49 8.42 -13.18
N ALA A 111 16.73 8.24 -14.25
CA ALA A 111 16.42 9.28 -15.22
C ALA A 111 15.48 10.36 -14.66
N HIS A 112 14.71 10.04 -13.62
CA HIS A 112 13.69 10.91 -13.02
C HIS A 112 13.88 11.12 -11.51
N GLN A 113 15.10 10.92 -11.00
CA GLN A 113 15.37 11.02 -9.54
C GLN A 113 15.16 12.42 -8.95
N ASP A 114 15.02 13.44 -9.79
CA ASP A 114 14.64 14.82 -9.42
C ASP A 114 13.13 15.01 -9.20
N SER A 115 12.31 14.03 -9.61
CA SER A 115 10.85 14.08 -9.48
C SER A 115 10.26 12.69 -9.29
N ILE A 116 9.91 12.34 -8.06
CA ILE A 116 9.26 11.07 -7.73
C ILE A 116 7.97 10.84 -8.52
N CYS A 117 7.20 11.90 -8.83
CA CYS A 117 5.99 11.79 -9.65
C CYS A 117 6.28 11.38 -11.09
N ASN A 118 7.39 11.86 -11.67
CA ASN A 118 7.80 11.47 -13.02
C ASN A 118 8.36 10.04 -13.05
N ALA A 119 9.14 9.66 -12.02
CA ALA A 119 9.63 8.30 -11.87
C ALA A 119 8.48 7.30 -11.72
N ASP A 120 7.51 7.61 -10.85
CA ASP A 120 6.30 6.83 -10.66
C ASP A 120 5.58 6.56 -11.97
N ARG A 121 5.21 7.63 -12.70
CA ARG A 121 4.52 7.54 -13.97
C ARG A 121 5.29 6.68 -14.98
N ALA A 122 6.59 6.93 -15.15
CA ALA A 122 7.42 6.21 -16.10
C ALA A 122 7.52 4.70 -15.78
N ILE A 123 7.60 4.35 -14.49
CA ILE A 123 7.68 2.95 -14.04
C ILE A 123 6.33 2.26 -14.25
N LEU A 124 5.21 2.89 -13.85
CA LEU A 124 3.88 2.31 -14.04
C LEU A 124 3.53 2.14 -15.53
N GLU A 125 3.87 3.10 -16.38
CA GLU A 125 3.72 3.00 -17.85
C GLU A 125 4.55 1.85 -18.42
N TYR A 126 5.82 1.73 -18.02
CA TYR A 126 6.69 0.63 -18.44
C TYR A 126 6.14 -0.74 -18.05
N LEU A 127 5.63 -0.88 -16.83
CA LEU A 127 4.98 -2.11 -16.38
C LEU A 127 3.60 -2.33 -17.03
N CYS A 128 3.17 -1.39 -17.90
CA CYS A 128 1.86 -1.36 -18.54
C CYS A 128 0.71 -1.46 -17.51
N LEU A 129 0.91 -0.89 -16.34
CA LEU A 129 -0.13 -0.77 -15.33
C LEU A 129 -1.00 0.44 -15.64
N SER A 130 -2.28 0.22 -15.89
CA SER A 130 -3.21 1.26 -16.31
C SER A 130 -4.35 1.43 -15.31
N LYS A 131 -4.79 2.67 -15.12
CA LYS A 131 -6.04 3.00 -14.42
C LYS A 131 -7.30 2.62 -15.23
N ASN A 132 -7.15 2.20 -16.49
CA ASN A 132 -8.24 1.85 -17.40
C ASN A 132 -8.44 0.34 -17.56
N SER A 133 -8.26 -0.43 -16.50
CA SER A 133 -8.50 -1.88 -16.51
C SER A 133 -10.01 -2.20 -16.43
N ASP A 134 -10.37 -3.42 -16.84
CA ASP A 134 -11.74 -3.94 -16.80
C ASP A 134 -12.20 -4.39 -15.40
N LEU A 135 -11.58 -3.85 -14.35
CA LEU A 135 -12.01 -4.12 -12.97
C LEU A 135 -13.46 -3.66 -12.79
N GLN A 136 -14.36 -4.63 -12.63
CA GLN A 136 -15.75 -4.40 -12.29
C GLN A 136 -15.95 -4.68 -10.80
N LEU A 137 -16.19 -3.62 -10.04
CA LEU A 137 -16.63 -3.72 -8.65
C LEU A 137 -18.16 -3.70 -8.62
N ASP A 138 -18.74 -4.36 -7.61
CA ASP A 138 -20.14 -4.14 -7.29
C ASP A 138 -20.39 -2.64 -7.05
N GLU A 139 -21.49 -2.10 -7.59
CA GLU A 139 -21.81 -0.67 -7.54
C GLU A 139 -21.83 -0.12 -6.09
N ARG A 140 -22.32 -0.90 -5.13
CA ARG A 140 -22.36 -0.51 -3.72
C ARG A 140 -20.98 -0.48 -3.08
N VAL A 141 -20.10 -1.42 -3.49
CA VAL A 141 -18.68 -1.42 -3.07
C VAL A 141 -17.97 -0.20 -3.65
N ALA A 142 -18.16 0.07 -4.93
CA ALA A 142 -17.56 1.25 -5.59
C ALA A 142 -18.03 2.56 -4.95
N GLU A 143 -19.34 2.66 -4.58
CA GLU A 143 -19.90 3.80 -3.85
C GLU A 143 -19.24 3.96 -2.47
N VAL A 144 -19.08 2.87 -1.70
CA VAL A 144 -18.41 2.90 -0.39
C VAL A 144 -16.96 3.35 -0.52
N LEU A 145 -16.21 2.85 -1.51
CA LEU A 145 -14.83 3.26 -1.75
C LEU A 145 -14.75 4.76 -2.10
N THR A 146 -15.70 5.26 -2.90
CA THR A 146 -15.78 6.68 -3.23
C THR A 146 -16.07 7.54 -2.00
N ILE A 147 -17.04 7.13 -1.17
CA ILE A 147 -17.35 7.82 0.09
C ILE A 147 -16.12 7.88 1.00
N LEU A 148 -15.44 6.75 1.21
CA LEU A 148 -14.25 6.70 2.05
C LEU A 148 -13.12 7.58 1.51
N LYS A 149 -12.99 7.68 0.19
CA LYS A 149 -12.01 8.56 -0.46
C LYS A 149 -12.25 10.04 -0.13
N GLU A 150 -13.52 10.47 -0.15
CA GLU A 150 -13.91 11.87 0.05
C GLU A 150 -13.87 12.32 1.51
N LEU A 151 -13.94 11.37 2.46
CA LEU A 151 -13.86 11.68 3.88
C LEU A 151 -12.43 12.08 4.28
N ASP A 152 -12.29 13.10 5.14
CA ASP A 152 -11.00 13.46 5.76
C ASP A 152 -10.61 12.48 6.87
N GLU A 153 -11.59 11.89 7.56
CA GLU A 153 -11.39 10.89 8.62
C GLU A 153 -12.31 9.69 8.44
N VAL A 154 -11.94 8.56 9.01
CA VAL A 154 -12.83 7.39 9.10
C VAL A 154 -13.68 7.52 10.37
N PRO A 155 -15.02 7.65 10.28
CA PRO A 155 -15.87 7.80 11.44
C PRO A 155 -15.76 6.62 12.42
N ASP A 156 -15.94 6.84 13.71
CA ASP A 156 -15.89 5.78 14.73
C ASP A 156 -16.92 4.67 14.45
N ASP A 157 -18.12 5.02 14.05
CA ASP A 157 -19.13 4.04 13.60
C ASP A 157 -19.23 4.00 12.06
N ALA A 158 -18.06 3.86 11.41
CA ALA A 158 -17.96 3.85 9.96
C ALA A 158 -18.86 2.84 9.28
N VAL A 159 -19.03 1.64 9.88
CA VAL A 159 -19.88 0.59 9.29
C VAL A 159 -21.35 1.04 9.22
N ASN A 160 -21.90 1.60 10.31
CA ASN A 160 -23.27 2.11 10.29
C ASN A 160 -23.43 3.31 9.36
N TYR A 161 -22.45 4.23 9.39
CA TYR A 161 -22.41 5.38 8.49
C TYR A 161 -22.50 4.93 7.01
N LEU A 162 -21.64 4.00 6.60
CA LEU A 162 -21.61 3.47 5.23
C LEU A 162 -22.91 2.70 4.88
N CYS A 163 -23.41 1.87 5.81
CA CYS A 163 -24.67 1.17 5.62
C CYS A 163 -25.83 2.13 5.33
N GLY A 164 -25.91 3.24 6.05
CA GLY A 164 -26.91 4.28 5.82
C GLY A 164 -26.77 4.94 4.45
N ARG A 165 -25.54 5.16 3.98
CA ARG A 165 -25.26 5.78 2.68
C ARG A 165 -25.65 4.88 1.50
N VAL A 166 -25.33 3.58 1.57
CA VAL A 166 -25.58 2.64 0.48
C VAL A 166 -26.87 1.82 0.67
N CYS A 167 -27.68 2.13 1.67
CA CYS A 167 -28.95 1.46 1.97
C CYS A 167 -28.83 -0.07 2.14
N LEU A 168 -27.78 -0.54 2.82
CA LEU A 168 -27.55 -1.96 3.09
C LEU A 168 -27.48 -2.25 4.59
N SER A 169 -27.82 -3.48 4.98
CA SER A 169 -27.53 -3.97 6.33
C SER A 169 -26.02 -4.22 6.51
N LYS A 170 -25.53 -4.19 7.76
CA LYS A 170 -24.12 -4.51 8.09
C LYS A 170 -23.69 -5.86 7.52
N SER A 171 -24.53 -6.88 7.69
CA SER A 171 -24.25 -8.22 7.19
C SER A 171 -24.10 -8.23 5.66
N ARG A 172 -25.01 -7.59 4.94
CA ARG A 172 -24.98 -7.55 3.47
C ARG A 172 -23.76 -6.78 2.96
N LEU A 173 -23.46 -5.61 3.55
CA LEU A 173 -22.28 -4.82 3.16
C LEU A 173 -20.97 -5.59 3.42
N SER A 174 -20.83 -6.22 4.60
CA SER A 174 -19.66 -7.04 4.93
C SER A 174 -19.49 -8.21 3.97
N HIS A 175 -20.60 -8.84 3.56
CA HIS A 175 -20.59 -9.94 2.60
C HIS A 175 -20.13 -9.48 1.21
N LEU A 176 -20.67 -8.37 0.72
CA LEU A 176 -20.28 -7.78 -0.57
C LEU A 176 -18.79 -7.43 -0.61
N PHE A 177 -18.25 -6.85 0.47
CA PHE A 177 -16.82 -6.58 0.56
C PHE A 177 -15.97 -7.86 0.55
N LYS A 178 -16.46 -8.93 1.16
CA LYS A 178 -15.74 -10.21 1.13
C LYS A 178 -15.82 -10.89 -0.23
N GLU A 179 -16.92 -10.76 -0.94
CA GLU A 179 -17.12 -11.39 -2.24
C GLU A 179 -16.45 -10.61 -3.39
N ASN A 180 -16.52 -9.28 -3.36
CA ASN A 180 -16.14 -8.48 -4.52
C ASN A 180 -14.67 -8.07 -4.50
N PRO A 181 -14.14 -7.21 -3.57
CA PRO A 181 -12.69 -7.03 -3.49
C PRO A 181 -11.96 -8.16 -2.77
N GLY A 182 -12.68 -9.13 -2.16
CA GLY A 182 -12.08 -10.27 -1.46
C GLY A 182 -11.56 -10.00 -0.05
N ILE A 183 -11.79 -8.78 0.47
CA ILE A 183 -11.27 -8.33 1.78
C ILE A 183 -12.40 -8.05 2.76
N SER A 184 -12.14 -8.10 4.07
CA SER A 184 -13.15 -7.70 5.04
C SER A 184 -13.25 -6.18 5.13
N LEU A 185 -14.47 -5.65 5.24
CA LEU A 185 -14.72 -4.22 5.39
C LEU A 185 -13.98 -3.63 6.59
N SER A 186 -13.95 -4.32 7.74
CA SER A 186 -13.24 -3.85 8.93
C SER A 186 -11.72 -3.70 8.72
N ARG A 187 -11.11 -4.62 7.99
CA ARG A 187 -9.67 -4.51 7.64
C ARG A 187 -9.41 -3.36 6.66
N TYR A 188 -10.32 -3.17 5.69
CA TYR A 188 -10.22 -2.05 4.77
C TYR A 188 -10.36 -0.71 5.50
N LEU A 189 -11.31 -0.58 6.43
CA LEU A 189 -11.46 0.63 7.25
C LEU A 189 -10.21 0.91 8.10
N ALA A 190 -9.59 -0.13 8.68
CA ALA A 190 -8.33 0.04 9.41
C ALA A 190 -7.18 0.51 8.50
N TRP A 191 -7.10 -0.02 7.28
CA TRP A 191 -6.16 0.43 6.26
C TRP A 191 -6.39 1.90 5.87
N GLU A 192 -7.65 2.29 5.58
CA GLU A 192 -8.02 3.67 5.26
C GLU A 192 -7.69 4.64 6.40
N LYS A 193 -8.02 4.27 7.63
CA LYS A 193 -7.72 5.08 8.82
C LYS A 193 -6.21 5.34 8.94
N MET A 194 -5.40 4.31 8.74
CA MET A 194 -3.96 4.40 8.76
C MET A 194 -3.44 5.28 7.59
N ARG A 195 -3.94 5.08 6.37
CA ARG A 195 -3.56 5.86 5.18
C ARG A 195 -3.85 7.35 5.36
N LYS A 196 -5.03 7.70 5.89
CA LYS A 196 -5.39 9.11 6.23
C LYS A 196 -4.46 9.69 7.30
N GLY A 197 -4.08 8.91 8.30
CA GLY A 197 -3.09 9.32 9.30
C GLY A 197 -1.74 9.70 8.67
N TYR A 198 -1.27 8.94 7.70
CA TYR A 198 -0.06 9.29 6.95
C TYR A 198 -0.22 10.56 6.13
N ILE A 199 -1.33 10.73 5.42
CA ILE A 199 -1.62 11.95 4.63
C ILE A 199 -1.63 13.18 5.55
N HIS A 200 -2.30 13.09 6.69
CA HIS A 200 -2.32 14.19 7.67
C HIS A 200 -0.93 14.45 8.24
N PHE A 201 -0.14 13.40 8.52
CA PHE A 201 1.22 13.60 8.99
C PHE A 201 2.10 14.33 7.95
N GLN A 202 2.02 13.96 6.68
CA GLN A 202 2.73 14.66 5.61
C GLN A 202 2.35 16.13 5.52
N ARG A 203 1.06 16.44 5.75
CA ARG A 203 0.54 17.81 5.68
C ARG A 203 0.94 18.68 6.89
N TYR A 204 0.93 18.10 8.08
CA TYR A 204 1.06 18.86 9.33
C TYR A 204 2.39 18.65 10.07
N GLY A 205 3.15 17.60 9.74
CA GLY A 205 4.42 17.27 10.40
C GLY A 205 4.29 16.85 11.87
N ASN A 206 3.07 16.60 12.35
CA ASN A 206 2.76 16.34 13.76
C ASN A 206 1.97 15.05 13.92
N ILE A 207 2.58 14.06 14.58
CA ILE A 207 1.98 12.73 14.77
C ILE A 207 0.68 12.77 15.61
N THR A 208 0.62 13.66 16.61
CA THR A 208 -0.57 13.80 17.46
C THR A 208 -1.75 14.33 16.65
N GLU A 209 -1.53 15.39 15.90
CA GLU A 209 -2.55 15.97 15.03
C GLU A 209 -2.97 14.99 13.93
N ALA A 210 -2.02 14.30 13.31
CA ALA A 210 -2.28 13.29 12.28
C ALA A 210 -3.15 12.14 12.80
N ALA A 211 -2.82 11.61 13.98
CA ALA A 211 -3.58 10.55 14.61
C ALA A 211 -5.03 10.96 14.91
N MET A 212 -5.21 12.12 15.52
CA MET A 212 -6.54 12.63 15.88
C MET A 212 -7.40 12.90 14.65
N ARG A 213 -6.82 13.53 13.60
CA ARG A 213 -7.54 13.83 12.33
C ARG A 213 -7.88 12.57 11.53
N ALA A 214 -7.14 11.48 11.71
CA ALA A 214 -7.46 10.20 11.09
C ALA A 214 -8.48 9.37 11.89
N GLY A 215 -8.91 9.87 13.06
CA GLY A 215 -9.86 9.21 13.94
C GLY A 215 -9.22 8.16 14.87
N PHE A 216 -7.91 8.21 15.14
CA PHE A 216 -7.30 7.33 16.16
C PHE A 216 -7.55 7.86 17.57
N ASP A 217 -7.76 6.95 18.53
CA ASP A 217 -7.99 7.30 19.93
C ASP A 217 -6.77 7.98 20.58
N SER A 218 -5.55 7.72 20.05
CA SER A 218 -4.33 8.32 20.55
C SER A 218 -3.18 8.22 19.53
N PRO A 219 -2.15 9.10 19.64
CA PRO A 219 -0.93 8.99 18.84
C PRO A 219 -0.20 7.65 19.04
N SER A 220 -0.24 7.09 20.24
CA SER A 220 0.36 5.78 20.54
C SER A 220 -0.36 4.65 19.82
N HIS A 221 -1.70 4.70 19.71
CA HIS A 221 -2.49 3.73 18.94
C HIS A 221 -2.16 3.83 17.44
N PHE A 222 -2.05 5.05 16.90
CA PHE A 222 -1.61 5.27 15.52
C PHE A 222 -0.21 4.69 15.27
N ALA A 223 0.78 5.05 16.10
CA ALA A 223 2.15 4.56 15.97
C ALA A 223 2.25 3.02 16.07
N ALA A 224 1.53 2.41 17.01
CA ALA A 224 1.48 0.95 17.15
C ALA A 224 0.85 0.27 15.93
N THR A 225 -0.20 0.88 15.36
CA THR A 225 -0.84 0.38 14.14
C THR A 225 0.10 0.49 12.94
N CYS A 226 0.83 1.59 12.79
CA CYS A 226 1.85 1.75 11.76
C CYS A 226 2.93 0.66 11.88
N LYS A 227 3.49 0.46 13.06
CA LYS A 227 4.51 -0.58 13.28
C LYS A 227 3.99 -1.98 12.92
N ARG A 228 2.77 -2.31 13.35
CA ARG A 228 2.16 -3.61 13.03
C ARG A 228 1.92 -3.80 11.55
N MET A 229 1.56 -2.72 10.80
CA MET A 229 1.23 -2.79 9.38
C MET A 229 2.44 -2.71 8.45
N PHE A 230 3.51 -2.03 8.86
CA PHE A 230 4.69 -1.79 7.99
C PHE A 230 5.99 -2.40 8.52
N GLY A 231 5.94 -3.05 9.68
CA GLY A 231 7.13 -3.67 10.30
C GLY A 231 8.16 -2.68 10.83
N ILE A 232 7.96 -1.37 10.63
CA ILE A 232 8.84 -0.30 11.08
C ILE A 232 8.10 0.69 11.97
N SER A 233 8.82 1.32 12.91
CA SER A 233 8.20 2.35 13.73
C SER A 233 7.98 3.62 12.92
N PHE A 234 6.96 4.39 13.32
CA PHE A 234 6.68 5.67 12.68
C PHE A 234 7.86 6.65 12.75
N SER A 235 8.64 6.60 13.84
CA SER A 235 9.84 7.42 13.99
C SER A 235 11.02 7.00 13.09
N GLU A 236 11.09 5.73 12.69
CA GLU A 236 12.06 5.27 11.70
C GLU A 236 11.67 5.74 10.30
N TYR A 237 10.39 5.69 9.99
CA TYR A 237 9.86 6.20 8.72
C TYR A 237 10.13 7.70 8.53
N THR A 238 10.07 8.50 9.59
CA THR A 238 10.24 9.95 9.52
C THR A 238 11.68 10.44 9.59
N LYS A 239 12.64 9.56 9.95
CA LYS A 239 14.07 9.87 10.05
C LYS A 239 14.89 9.47 8.82
N SER A 240 14.30 8.67 7.92
CA SER A 240 14.97 8.21 6.68
C SER A 240 14.90 9.23 5.55
#